data_955ce50da21ce9de4fc40e0ca20e5a05
#
_entry.id   955ce50da21ce9de4fc40e0ca20e5a05
#
_cell.length_a   1.000
_cell.length_b   1.000
_cell.length_c   1.000
_cell.angle_alpha   90.00
_cell.angle_beta   90.00
_cell.angle_gamma   90.00
#
_symmetry.space_group_name_H-M   'P 1'
#
loop_
_entity.id
_entity.type
_entity.pdbx_description
1 polymer ?
#
loop_
_entity_poly.entity_id
_entity_poly.type
_entity_poly.pdbx_seq_one_letter_code
_entity_poly.pdbx_strand_id
1 'polypeptide(L)'
;MKNIIIILIFPFLLFSQRGETGDEIFKHKFPPNVYNKVSNSSLTISNNVDHDVIVLIRDQAKKYLRHTYIRNGDFYTFKDIPITRLYVQFKSLEFFFEDRERTVINFGEKHTFNFFYDASMEGNYFRISEEEFFKP
;
A
#
# COMPACT_ATOMS: atom_id res chain seq x y z
N MET A 1 34.60 46.83 -20.43
CA MET A 1 33.26 46.19 -20.43
C MET A 1 33.29 44.96 -19.52
N LYS A 2 32.62 45.04 -18.41
CA LYS A 2 32.53 43.89 -17.47
C LYS A 2 31.33 43.06 -17.86
N ASN A 3 31.53 41.86 -18.37
CA ASN A 3 30.48 40.91 -18.62
C ASN A 3 30.00 40.35 -17.29
N ILE A 4 28.80 40.74 -16.86
CA ILE A 4 28.13 40.15 -15.70
C ILE A 4 27.45 38.85 -16.18
N ILE A 5 28.06 37.72 -15.85
CA ILE A 5 27.43 36.42 -16.04
C ILE A 5 26.39 36.27 -14.90
N ILE A 6 25.13 36.48 -15.21
CA ILE A 6 24.04 36.16 -14.31
C ILE A 6 23.86 34.64 -14.36
N ILE A 7 24.42 33.94 -13.38
CA ILE A 7 24.12 32.51 -13.15
C ILE A 7 22.74 32.49 -12.54
N LEU A 8 21.74 32.20 -13.36
CA LEU A 8 20.41 31.86 -12.92
C LEU A 8 20.49 30.50 -12.20
N ILE A 9 20.69 30.57 -10.88
CA ILE A 9 20.51 29.41 -10.02
C ILE A 9 19.01 29.16 -9.97
N PHE A 10 18.52 28.28 -10.85
CA PHE A 10 17.22 27.70 -10.69
C PHE A 10 17.26 26.87 -9.38
N PRO A 11 16.49 27.23 -8.36
CA PRO A 11 16.29 26.30 -7.26
C PRO A 11 15.58 25.10 -7.87
N PHE A 12 16.28 24.00 -8.04
CA PHE A 12 15.64 22.71 -8.17
C PHE A 12 14.87 22.48 -6.87
N LEU A 13 13.64 22.96 -6.86
CA LEU A 13 12.65 22.49 -5.90
C LEU A 13 12.50 21.02 -6.20
N LEU A 14 13.26 20.20 -5.47
CA LEU A 14 13.00 18.78 -5.33
C LEU A 14 11.64 18.66 -4.63
N PHE A 15 10.58 18.84 -5.40
CA PHE A 15 9.30 18.35 -4.99
C PHE A 15 9.47 16.85 -4.92
N SER A 16 9.56 16.32 -3.70
CA SER A 16 9.31 14.92 -3.45
C SER A 16 7.94 14.63 -4.04
N GLN A 17 7.92 14.05 -5.23
CA GLN A 17 6.68 13.86 -5.96
C GLN A 17 5.83 12.84 -5.19
N ARG A 18 4.73 13.32 -4.62
CA ARG A 18 3.75 12.48 -3.92
C ARG A 18 3.22 11.44 -4.89
N GLY A 19 3.12 10.18 -4.44
CA GLY A 19 2.53 9.10 -5.22
C GLY A 19 1.07 9.36 -5.56
N GLU A 20 0.58 8.67 -6.56
CA GLU A 20 -0.83 8.61 -6.95
C GLU A 20 -1.47 7.34 -6.39
N THR A 21 -2.76 7.39 -6.03
CA THR A 21 -3.50 6.19 -5.65
C THR A 21 -3.48 5.18 -6.79
N GLY A 22 -3.05 3.96 -6.50
CA GLY A 22 -2.86 2.91 -7.49
C GLY A 22 -1.40 2.71 -7.93
N ASP A 23 -0.50 3.61 -7.56
CA ASP A 23 0.93 3.47 -7.89
C ASP A 23 1.56 2.28 -7.14
N GLU A 24 2.40 1.55 -7.84
CA GLU A 24 3.20 0.46 -7.29
C GLU A 24 4.65 0.94 -7.06
N ILE A 25 4.84 1.82 -6.09
CA ILE A 25 6.11 2.53 -5.89
C ILE A 25 7.28 1.62 -5.48
N PHE A 26 6.99 0.43 -4.96
CA PHE A 26 7.99 -0.57 -4.57
C PHE A 26 8.05 -1.77 -5.53
N LYS A 27 7.53 -1.62 -6.74
CA LYS A 27 7.51 -2.71 -7.73
C LYS A 27 8.87 -3.37 -7.95
N HIS A 28 9.96 -2.60 -7.89
CA HIS A 28 11.33 -3.10 -8.06
C HIS A 28 11.83 -3.97 -6.88
N LYS A 29 11.13 -3.96 -5.75
CA LYS A 29 11.48 -4.73 -4.55
C LYS A 29 10.74 -6.06 -4.44
N PHE A 30 9.71 -6.27 -5.26
CA PHE A 30 8.82 -7.41 -5.16
C PHE A 30 8.82 -8.25 -6.43
N PRO A 31 8.45 -9.55 -6.32
CA PRO A 31 8.19 -10.37 -7.50
C PRO A 31 6.99 -9.83 -8.28
N PRO A 32 6.72 -10.37 -9.50
CA PRO A 32 5.55 -9.97 -10.27
C PRO A 32 4.24 -10.13 -9.51
N ASN A 33 3.29 -9.24 -9.77
CA ASN A 33 1.96 -9.29 -9.19
C ASN A 33 1.24 -10.59 -9.53
N VAL A 34 0.44 -11.08 -8.59
CA VAL A 34 -0.33 -12.32 -8.72
C VAL A 34 -1.81 -12.00 -8.86
N TYR A 35 -2.44 -12.55 -9.88
CA TYR A 35 -3.86 -12.41 -10.17
C TYR A 35 -4.50 -13.78 -10.37
N ASN A 36 -5.77 -13.90 -10.01
CA ASN A 36 -6.61 -15.03 -10.39
C ASN A 36 -7.94 -14.50 -10.92
N LYS A 37 -8.06 -14.36 -12.23
CA LYS A 37 -9.26 -13.84 -12.88
C LYS A 37 -10.50 -14.69 -12.65
N VAL A 38 -10.33 -15.98 -12.44
CA VAL A 38 -11.44 -16.92 -12.19
C VAL A 38 -12.08 -16.68 -10.83
N SER A 39 -11.33 -16.17 -9.84
CA SER A 39 -11.86 -15.94 -8.50
C SER A 39 -12.98 -14.90 -8.46
N ASN A 40 -12.95 -13.92 -9.37
CA ASN A 40 -13.90 -12.81 -9.42
C ASN A 40 -14.12 -12.13 -8.05
N SER A 41 -13.07 -12.10 -7.24
CA SER A 41 -13.08 -11.53 -5.89
C SER A 41 -12.36 -10.19 -5.87
N SER A 42 -12.69 -9.36 -4.90
CA SER A 42 -12.05 -8.07 -4.73
C SER A 42 -11.93 -7.67 -3.26
N LEU A 43 -10.95 -6.82 -2.97
CA LEU A 43 -10.77 -6.16 -1.70
C LEU A 43 -10.61 -4.65 -1.94
N THR A 44 -11.53 -3.87 -1.44
CA THR A 44 -11.46 -2.41 -1.47
C THR A 44 -10.91 -1.89 -0.15
N ILE A 45 -9.87 -1.09 -0.22
CA ILE A 45 -9.24 -0.47 0.94
C ILE A 45 -9.45 1.02 0.87
N SER A 46 -10.12 1.58 1.89
CA SER A 46 -10.33 3.02 2.03
C SER A 46 -9.35 3.58 3.05
N ASN A 47 -8.60 4.60 2.65
CA ASN A 47 -7.66 5.29 3.53
C ASN A 47 -8.33 6.52 4.17
N ASN A 48 -8.77 6.39 5.40
CA ASN A 48 -9.43 7.47 6.16
C ASN A 48 -8.49 8.08 7.23
N VAL A 49 -7.19 7.81 7.15
CA VAL A 49 -6.21 8.49 7.98
C VAL A 49 -5.77 9.82 7.35
N ASP A 50 -5.06 10.64 8.07
CA ASP A 50 -4.64 11.99 7.66
C ASP A 50 -3.37 12.04 6.81
N HIS A 51 -2.86 10.88 6.40
CA HIS A 51 -1.66 10.75 5.56
C HIS A 51 -1.79 9.61 4.56
N ASP A 52 -0.91 9.59 3.56
CA ASP A 52 -0.86 8.55 2.55
C ASP A 52 -0.31 7.26 3.15
N VAL A 53 -0.79 6.12 2.66
CA VAL A 53 -0.33 4.80 3.09
C VAL A 53 0.03 3.93 1.89
N ILE A 54 0.86 2.94 2.12
CA ILE A 54 1.16 1.89 1.14
C ILE A 54 0.64 0.59 1.72
N VAL A 55 -0.24 -0.06 0.97
CA VAL A 55 -0.88 -1.31 1.39
C VAL A 55 -0.38 -2.45 0.55
N LEU A 56 -0.08 -3.55 1.20
CA LEU A 56 0.44 -4.77 0.61
C LEU A 56 -0.43 -5.94 1.06
N ILE A 57 -0.78 -6.82 0.13
CA ILE A 57 -1.53 -8.04 0.42
C ILE A 57 -0.65 -9.26 0.15
N ARG A 58 -0.77 -10.25 1.06
CA ARG A 58 -0.07 -11.53 0.98
C ARG A 58 -1.05 -12.69 1.10
N ASP A 59 -0.69 -13.83 0.53
CA ASP A 59 -1.46 -15.05 0.69
C ASP A 59 -1.25 -15.70 2.07
N GLN A 60 -1.92 -16.82 2.32
CA GLN A 60 -1.85 -17.54 3.60
C GLN A 60 -0.43 -18.06 3.92
N ALA A 61 0.43 -18.24 2.92
CA ALA A 61 1.83 -18.60 3.09
C ALA A 61 2.76 -17.38 3.23
N LYS A 62 2.16 -16.18 3.37
CA LYS A 62 2.86 -14.87 3.40
C LYS A 62 3.64 -14.55 2.13
N LYS A 63 3.31 -15.15 1.00
CA LYS A 63 3.87 -14.76 -0.28
C LYS A 63 3.23 -13.48 -0.77
N TYR A 64 4.05 -12.61 -1.35
CA TYR A 64 3.61 -11.36 -1.95
C TYR A 64 2.58 -11.60 -3.05
N LEU A 65 1.50 -10.83 -3.02
CA LEU A 65 0.51 -10.81 -4.10
C LEU A 65 0.57 -9.49 -4.86
N ARG A 66 0.29 -8.38 -4.20
CA ARG A 66 0.30 -7.03 -4.80
C ARG A 66 0.47 -5.96 -3.72
N HIS A 67 0.80 -4.75 -4.13
CA HIS A 67 0.79 -3.56 -3.29
C HIS A 67 0.29 -2.34 -4.05
N THR A 68 -0.08 -1.31 -3.33
CA THR A 68 -0.53 -0.05 -3.90
C THR A 68 -0.30 1.12 -2.95
N TYR A 69 -0.13 2.30 -3.52
CA TYR A 69 -0.15 3.57 -2.82
C TYR A 69 -1.59 4.07 -2.73
N ILE A 70 -2.02 4.57 -1.57
CA ILE A 70 -3.36 5.15 -1.38
C ILE A 70 -3.22 6.49 -0.69
N ARG A 71 -3.64 7.55 -1.37
CA ARG A 71 -3.69 8.89 -0.78
C ARG A 71 -4.70 8.95 0.35
N ASN A 72 -4.46 9.84 1.31
CA ASN A 72 -5.44 10.09 2.35
C ASN A 72 -6.79 10.53 1.76
N GLY A 73 -7.88 9.97 2.29
CA GLY A 73 -9.24 10.22 1.80
C GLY A 73 -9.61 9.45 0.54
N ASP A 74 -8.71 8.64 0.01
CA ASP A 74 -8.91 7.88 -1.21
C ASP A 74 -9.12 6.40 -0.93
N PHE A 75 -9.49 5.64 -1.96
CA PHE A 75 -9.62 4.19 -1.88
C PHE A 75 -9.01 3.51 -3.10
N TYR A 76 -8.68 2.24 -2.95
CA TYR A 76 -8.21 1.38 -4.04
C TYR A 76 -8.82 -0.01 -3.93
N THR A 77 -9.16 -0.62 -5.07
CA THR A 77 -9.73 -1.96 -5.14
C THR A 77 -8.73 -2.92 -5.79
N PHE A 78 -8.27 -3.89 -5.01
CA PHE A 78 -7.58 -5.05 -5.54
C PHE A 78 -8.59 -6.00 -6.14
N LYS A 79 -8.52 -6.24 -7.45
CA LYS A 79 -9.39 -7.17 -8.18
C LYS A 79 -8.68 -8.49 -8.43
N ASP A 80 -9.46 -9.53 -8.72
CA ASP A 80 -8.93 -10.83 -9.14
C ASP A 80 -7.92 -11.42 -8.14
N ILE A 81 -8.25 -11.36 -6.85
CA ILE A 81 -7.41 -11.89 -5.78
C ILE A 81 -7.54 -13.42 -5.76
N PRO A 82 -6.44 -14.19 -5.67
CA PRO A 82 -6.51 -15.62 -5.45
C PRO A 82 -7.36 -15.98 -4.23
N ILE A 83 -8.05 -17.11 -4.29
CA ILE A 83 -8.80 -17.65 -3.14
C ILE A 83 -7.79 -18.02 -2.06
N THR A 84 -7.81 -17.28 -0.96
CA THR A 84 -6.84 -17.43 0.12
C THR A 84 -7.28 -16.69 1.37
N ARG A 85 -6.59 -16.91 2.47
CA ARG A 85 -6.67 -16.07 3.66
C ARG A 85 -5.57 -14.99 3.54
N LEU A 86 -5.98 -13.74 3.41
CA LEU A 86 -5.07 -12.62 3.21
C LEU A 86 -4.42 -12.13 4.50
N TYR A 87 -3.14 -11.80 4.40
CA TYR A 87 -2.49 -10.85 5.28
C TYR A 87 -2.50 -9.47 4.62
N VAL A 88 -2.97 -8.47 5.36
CA VAL A 88 -2.93 -7.07 4.94
C VAL A 88 -1.83 -6.39 5.75
N GLN A 89 -0.81 -5.92 5.05
CA GLN A 89 0.30 -5.17 5.64
C GLN A 89 0.29 -3.75 5.09
N PHE A 90 0.80 -2.80 5.85
CA PHE A 90 0.85 -1.43 5.38
C PHE A 90 2.02 -0.65 5.97
N LYS A 91 2.50 0.28 5.17
CA LYS A 91 3.46 1.31 5.60
C LYS A 91 2.70 2.58 5.87
N SER A 92 2.79 3.07 7.09
CA SER A 92 2.19 4.32 7.55
C SER A 92 3.31 5.19 8.13
N LEU A 93 3.58 6.32 7.48
CA LEU A 93 4.74 7.16 7.78
C LEU A 93 6.05 6.35 7.69
N GLU A 94 6.79 6.23 8.77
CA GLU A 94 8.06 5.49 8.83
C GLU A 94 7.90 4.05 9.35
N PHE A 95 6.68 3.63 9.69
CA PHE A 95 6.42 2.38 10.37
C PHE A 95 5.65 1.39 9.51
N PHE A 96 5.83 0.11 9.82
CA PHE A 96 5.22 -1.00 9.12
C PHE A 96 4.35 -1.81 10.07
N PHE A 97 3.18 -2.21 9.58
CA PHE A 97 2.16 -2.88 10.38
C PHE A 97 1.54 -4.06 9.62
N GLU A 98 0.94 -4.96 10.38
CA GLU A 98 0.09 -6.03 9.86
C GLU A 98 -1.25 -6.03 10.59
N ASP A 99 -2.34 -6.21 9.85
CA ASP A 99 -3.66 -6.37 10.44
C ASP A 99 -3.72 -7.70 11.21
N ARG A 100 -4.27 -7.69 12.40
CA ARG A 100 -4.47 -8.90 13.21
C ARG A 100 -5.56 -9.79 12.63
N GLU A 101 -6.57 -9.21 12.02
CA GLU A 101 -7.60 -9.94 11.33
C GLU A 101 -7.11 -10.37 9.95
N ARG A 102 -7.51 -11.56 9.55
CA ARG A 102 -7.19 -12.11 8.24
C ARG A 102 -8.47 -12.23 7.44
N THR A 103 -8.52 -11.51 6.34
CA THR A 103 -9.66 -11.58 5.43
C THR A 103 -9.61 -12.86 4.63
N VAL A 104 -10.64 -13.68 4.74
CA VAL A 104 -10.78 -14.88 3.90
C VAL A 104 -11.40 -14.47 2.59
N ILE A 105 -10.71 -14.75 1.49
CA ILE A 105 -11.19 -14.47 0.14
C ILE A 105 -11.73 -15.77 -0.45
N ASN A 106 -13.02 -15.78 -0.76
CA ASN A 106 -13.70 -16.85 -1.46
C ASN A 106 -14.11 -16.41 -2.87
N PHE A 107 -14.60 -17.36 -3.65
CA PHE A 107 -15.06 -17.10 -5.02
C PHE A 107 -16.18 -16.04 -5.05
N GLY A 108 -15.99 -15.02 -5.88
CA GLY A 108 -17.00 -13.99 -6.14
C GLY A 108 -17.25 -12.99 -4.99
N GLU A 109 -16.50 -13.08 -3.90
CA GLU A 109 -16.70 -12.18 -2.76
C GLU A 109 -16.06 -10.80 -3.00
N LYS A 110 -16.74 -9.78 -2.49
CA LYS A 110 -16.28 -8.41 -2.45
C LYS A 110 -16.13 -7.97 -1.00
N HIS A 111 -14.92 -7.68 -0.60
CA HIS A 111 -14.60 -7.24 0.75
C HIS A 111 -14.26 -5.75 0.77
N THR A 112 -14.57 -5.09 1.87
CA THR A 112 -14.17 -3.70 2.13
C THR A 112 -13.40 -3.63 3.44
N PHE A 113 -12.26 -2.99 3.42
CA PHE A 113 -11.43 -2.71 4.56
C PHE A 113 -11.31 -1.19 4.73
N ASN A 114 -11.73 -0.68 5.87
CA ASN A 114 -11.63 0.74 6.17
C ASN A 114 -10.40 0.97 7.06
N PHE A 115 -9.46 1.70 6.53
CA PHE A 115 -8.23 2.06 7.21
C PHE A 115 -8.40 3.44 7.85
N PHE A 116 -8.53 3.49 9.17
CA PHE A 116 -8.64 4.73 9.90
C PHE A 116 -7.86 4.65 11.21
N TYR A 117 -7.37 5.79 11.66
CA TYR A 117 -6.70 5.89 12.93
C TYR A 117 -7.69 6.25 14.03
N ASP A 118 -7.85 5.34 14.97
CA ASP A 118 -8.56 5.55 16.21
C ASP A 118 -7.73 4.94 17.33
N ALA A 119 -7.46 5.71 18.37
CA ALA A 119 -6.71 5.24 19.55
C ALA A 119 -7.33 3.99 20.19
N SER A 120 -8.64 3.79 20.05
CA SER A 120 -9.35 2.59 20.50
C SER A 120 -9.02 1.34 19.69
N MET A 121 -8.40 1.49 18.52
CA MET A 121 -8.09 0.40 17.57
C MET A 121 -6.62 -0.05 17.60
N GLU A 122 -5.81 0.44 18.53
CA GLU A 122 -4.40 0.05 18.67
C GLU A 122 -4.21 -1.49 18.78
N GLY A 123 -5.22 -2.21 19.25
CA GLY A 123 -5.21 -3.66 19.32
C GLY A 123 -5.40 -4.39 17.99
N ASN A 124 -5.84 -3.72 16.92
CA ASN A 124 -6.16 -4.34 15.63
C ASN A 124 -4.93 -4.54 14.73
N TYR A 125 -3.86 -3.84 15.02
CA TYR A 125 -2.61 -3.89 14.26
C TYR A 125 -1.45 -4.26 15.15
N PHE A 126 -0.44 -4.92 14.60
CA PHE A 126 0.83 -5.08 15.26
C PHE A 126 1.96 -4.65 14.35
N ARG A 127 3.02 -4.20 14.97
CA ARG A 127 4.17 -3.69 14.27
C ARG A 127 5.01 -4.82 13.71
N ILE A 128 5.43 -4.68 12.46
CA ILE A 128 6.36 -5.58 11.80
C ILE A 128 7.64 -4.83 11.43
N SER A 129 8.70 -5.56 11.11
CA SER A 129 9.94 -4.98 10.63
C SER A 129 9.84 -4.57 9.16
N GLU A 130 10.69 -3.64 8.75
CA GLU A 130 10.86 -3.28 7.34
C GLU A 130 11.24 -4.50 6.51
N GLU A 131 12.15 -5.34 7.04
CA GLU A 131 12.57 -6.58 6.39
C GLU A 131 11.39 -7.53 6.15
N GLU A 132 10.50 -7.69 7.11
CA GLU A 132 9.31 -8.51 6.94
C GLU A 132 8.35 -7.94 5.90
N PHE A 133 8.16 -6.61 5.88
CA PHE A 133 7.30 -5.95 4.91
C PHE A 133 7.78 -6.14 3.47
N PHE A 134 9.09 -6.13 3.24
CA PHE A 134 9.68 -6.25 1.91
C PHE A 134 10.06 -7.69 1.51
N LYS A 135 9.68 -8.69 2.26
CA LYS A 135 9.86 -10.10 1.83
C LYS A 135 9.16 -10.37 0.50
N PRO A 136 9.80 -11.13 -0.39
CA PRO A 136 9.18 -11.56 -1.64
C PRO A 136 7.92 -12.40 -1.43
#